data_55b7c2f33f90e207dbd892a3f897f77f
#
_entry.id   55b7c2f33f90e207dbd892a3f897f77f
#
_cell.length_a   1.000
_cell.length_b   1.000
_cell.length_c   1.000
_cell.angle_alpha   90.00
_cell.angle_beta   90.00
_cell.angle_gamma   90.00
#
_symmetry.space_group_name_H-M   'P 1'
#
loop_
_entity.id
_entity.type
_entity.pdbx_description
1 polymer ?
#
loop_
_entity_poly.entity_id
_entity_poly.type
_entity_poly.pdbx_seq_one_letter_code
_entity_poly.pdbx_strand_id
1 'polypeptide(L)'
;MSVNQSIKPITTLRLTNLNIGGCDLVKLAQEYSTPLYVIDEETLRQTCREYVEAFSDCENVHLMYASKALCIKALSKIIESEGFGFDVVSAGEIYTILDAKISPEKMLFNGNNKSKEEINYALESGVRKFSVDNFYELELLNKFASKNQNVEILLRITPGIECHTHDYIQTGQIDSKFGFDLSQIDEAVELIQNKYKKLKLCGLHAHIGSQIFELKSYQGEIEILVKELRRINKKYSLNLSVLNIGGGFGVKYTEYDCPPSVAEWADVVKATLAKYKDEITSLYIEPGRSIISTAGVTLYTVGGYKQVPNGRKYVFVDGGMADNPRPALYDAKYTVELANNHQKRKKEIVTIAGRFCESGDILFKDIELPQLKPDDILCVYNTGAYNYSMASNYNKVEKPQMVLVNNSQSDIIVYRERLDELVMTENIPDRL
;
A
#
# COMPACT_ATOMS: atom_id res chain seq x y z
N MET A 1 -22.16 13.55 12.05
CA MET A 1 -21.84 14.47 10.93
C MET A 1 -20.75 13.79 10.13
N SER A 2 -21.05 13.33 8.89
CA SER A 2 -20.08 12.63 8.06
C SER A 2 -18.93 13.58 7.72
N VAL A 3 -17.74 13.28 8.24
CA VAL A 3 -16.51 13.92 7.79
C VAL A 3 -16.31 13.46 6.35
N ASN A 4 -16.58 14.35 5.39
CA ASN A 4 -16.21 14.14 3.99
C ASN A 4 -14.71 13.89 3.95
N GLN A 5 -14.29 12.64 3.70
CA GLN A 5 -12.89 12.36 3.41
C GLN A 5 -12.46 13.27 2.27
N SER A 6 -11.60 14.23 2.57
CA SER A 6 -11.05 15.15 1.56
C SER A 6 -10.25 14.32 0.55
N ILE A 7 -10.47 14.54 -0.74
CA ILE A 7 -9.63 13.97 -1.81
C ILE A 7 -8.20 14.49 -1.69
N LYS A 8 -8.03 15.58 -0.97
CA LYS A 8 -6.82 16.40 -0.92
C LYS A 8 -6.21 16.32 0.46
N PRO A 9 -4.88 16.28 0.56
CA PRO A 9 -4.20 16.65 1.81
C PRO A 9 -4.74 17.99 2.30
N ILE A 10 -4.64 18.27 3.59
CA ILE A 10 -5.16 19.54 4.17
C ILE A 10 -4.57 20.73 3.40
N THR A 11 -5.34 21.28 2.47
CA THR A 11 -4.94 22.45 1.68
C THR A 11 -5.53 23.69 2.30
N THR A 12 -4.68 24.60 2.79
CA THR A 12 -5.10 25.92 3.25
C THR A 12 -5.51 26.84 2.08
N LEU A 13 -6.41 27.76 2.36
CA LEU A 13 -7.04 28.68 1.42
C LEU A 13 -6.08 29.26 0.35
N ARG A 14 -6.45 29.14 -0.90
CA ARG A 14 -5.74 29.69 -2.05
C ARG A 14 -5.67 31.21 -2.03
N LEU A 15 -4.50 31.73 -1.82
CA LEU A 15 -4.22 33.13 -2.17
C LEU A 15 -3.39 33.22 -3.46
N THR A 16 -2.55 32.22 -3.78
CA THR A 16 -1.71 32.20 -4.99
C THR A 16 -1.51 30.81 -5.59
N ASN A 17 -0.71 29.94 -4.95
CA ASN A 17 -0.37 28.58 -5.40
C ASN A 17 -1.02 27.53 -4.50
N LEU A 18 -1.01 26.26 -4.91
CA LEU A 18 -1.38 25.12 -4.05
C LEU A 18 -0.35 24.98 -2.92
N ASN A 19 -0.84 24.56 -1.74
CA ASN A 19 -0.03 24.41 -0.54
C ASN A 19 -0.38 23.10 0.17
N ILE A 20 0.63 22.37 0.67
CA ILE A 20 0.50 21.12 1.45
C ILE A 20 1.48 21.20 2.62
N GLY A 21 1.04 20.84 3.82
CA GLY A 21 1.85 20.87 5.04
C GLY A 21 2.42 22.26 5.34
N GLY A 22 1.77 23.34 4.85
CA GLY A 22 2.26 24.70 4.94
C GLY A 22 3.30 25.11 3.88
N CYS A 23 3.68 24.20 2.97
CA CYS A 23 4.67 24.42 1.91
C CYS A 23 3.98 24.74 0.57
N ASP A 24 4.46 25.77 -0.13
CA ASP A 24 4.04 26.14 -1.49
C ASP A 24 4.61 25.10 -2.49
N LEU A 25 3.73 24.38 -3.22
CA LEU A 25 4.14 23.29 -4.11
C LEU A 25 4.98 23.77 -5.29
N VAL A 26 4.78 25.00 -5.77
CA VAL A 26 5.60 25.54 -6.85
C VAL A 26 7.02 25.82 -6.36
N LYS A 27 7.17 26.32 -5.14
CA LYS A 27 8.49 26.50 -4.52
C LYS A 27 9.20 25.19 -4.28
N LEU A 28 8.49 24.16 -3.78
CA LEU A 28 9.06 22.83 -3.62
C LEU A 28 9.55 22.28 -4.96
N ALA A 29 8.76 22.42 -6.03
CA ALA A 29 9.16 22.00 -7.38
C ALA A 29 10.43 22.73 -7.88
N GLN A 30 10.59 24.03 -7.56
CA GLN A 30 11.78 24.81 -7.89
C GLN A 30 13.01 24.41 -7.08
N GLU A 31 12.83 24.12 -5.78
CA GLU A 31 13.90 23.77 -4.85
C GLU A 31 14.45 22.36 -5.10
N TYR A 32 13.52 21.39 -5.26
CA TYR A 32 13.86 19.97 -5.30
C TYR A 32 13.82 19.38 -6.73
N SER A 33 13.41 20.14 -7.73
CA SER A 33 13.14 19.69 -9.10
C SER A 33 12.03 18.63 -9.18
N THR A 34 11.37 18.54 -10.32
CA THR A 34 10.35 17.54 -10.64
C THR A 34 10.93 16.43 -11.53
N PRO A 35 10.32 15.26 -11.67
CA PRO A 35 9.18 14.79 -10.87
C PRO A 35 9.54 14.72 -9.39
N LEU A 36 8.57 15.05 -8.52
CA LEU A 36 8.79 15.10 -7.08
C LEU A 36 7.61 14.48 -6.33
N TYR A 37 7.90 13.52 -5.45
CA TYR A 37 6.89 13.07 -4.48
C TYR A 37 6.92 13.96 -3.24
N VAL A 38 5.74 14.39 -2.81
CA VAL A 38 5.57 15.17 -1.57
C VAL A 38 4.64 14.42 -0.64
N ILE A 39 5.10 14.12 0.56
CA ILE A 39 4.31 13.43 1.60
C ILE A 39 3.99 14.43 2.71
N ASP A 40 2.71 14.58 3.01
CA ASP A 40 2.23 15.38 4.16
C ASP A 40 2.23 14.52 5.43
N GLU A 41 3.13 14.84 6.35
CA GLU A 41 3.29 14.10 7.60
C GLU A 41 2.02 14.16 8.46
N GLU A 42 1.39 15.32 8.56
CA GLU A 42 0.19 15.47 9.41
C GLU A 42 -0.98 14.64 8.86
N THR A 43 -1.20 14.65 7.56
CA THR A 43 -2.21 13.78 6.93
C THR A 43 -1.92 12.29 7.18
N LEU A 44 -0.65 11.87 7.09
CA LEU A 44 -0.26 10.49 7.41
C LEU A 44 -0.55 10.13 8.86
N ARG A 45 -0.13 10.98 9.81
CA ARG A 45 -0.37 10.76 11.23
C ARG A 45 -1.85 10.75 11.59
N GLN A 46 -2.61 11.68 11.04
CA GLN A 46 -4.05 11.75 11.26
C GLN A 46 -4.74 10.47 10.78
N THR A 47 -4.39 9.97 9.60
CA THR A 47 -4.96 8.72 9.09
C THR A 47 -4.61 7.53 9.99
N CYS A 48 -3.37 7.45 10.50
CA CYS A 48 -3.01 6.40 11.46
C CYS A 48 -3.85 6.50 12.75
N ARG A 49 -4.02 7.71 13.28
CA ARG A 49 -4.82 7.96 14.50
C ARG A 49 -6.30 7.61 14.31
N GLU A 50 -6.87 7.85 13.13
CA GLU A 50 -8.25 7.43 12.81
C GLU A 50 -8.43 5.91 12.97
N TYR A 51 -7.45 5.10 12.55
CA TYR A 51 -7.48 3.65 12.76
C TYR A 51 -7.32 3.28 14.24
N VAL A 52 -6.37 3.90 14.95
CA VAL A 52 -6.15 3.64 16.37
C VAL A 52 -7.38 4.01 17.18
N GLU A 53 -8.01 5.15 16.91
CA GLU A 53 -9.23 5.59 17.59
C GLU A 53 -10.42 4.67 17.29
N ALA A 54 -10.58 4.26 16.03
CA ALA A 54 -11.68 3.39 15.61
C ALA A 54 -11.70 2.02 16.31
N PHE A 55 -10.55 1.53 16.78
CA PHE A 55 -10.42 0.26 17.53
C PHE A 55 -9.99 0.44 18.98
N SER A 56 -10.00 1.66 19.52
CA SER A 56 -9.51 1.96 20.89
C SER A 56 -10.31 1.27 22.00
N ASP A 57 -11.55 0.89 21.72
CA ASP A 57 -12.46 0.15 22.61
C ASP A 57 -12.31 -1.39 22.50
N CYS A 58 -11.39 -1.87 21.64
CA CYS A 58 -11.15 -3.28 21.41
C CYS A 58 -9.81 -3.71 21.99
N GLU A 59 -9.80 -4.77 22.79
CA GLU A 59 -8.56 -5.39 23.23
C GLU A 59 -7.95 -6.25 22.10
N ASN A 60 -6.60 -6.31 22.06
CA ASN A 60 -5.84 -7.19 21.17
C ASN A 60 -6.13 -7.02 19.65
N VAL A 61 -6.37 -5.80 19.21
CA VAL A 61 -6.36 -5.44 17.79
C VAL A 61 -4.95 -4.97 17.40
N HIS A 62 -4.39 -5.61 16.38
CA HIS A 62 -3.06 -5.33 15.85
C HIS A 62 -3.18 -4.67 14.49
N LEU A 63 -2.86 -3.38 14.43
CA LEU A 63 -2.81 -2.61 13.20
C LEU A 63 -1.43 -2.81 12.55
N MET A 64 -1.40 -3.46 11.38
CA MET A 64 -0.18 -3.79 10.65
C MET A 64 -0.17 -2.99 9.34
N TYR A 65 0.75 -2.06 9.20
CA TYR A 65 0.87 -1.32 7.95
C TYR A 65 1.39 -2.23 6.84
N ALA A 66 0.64 -2.34 5.74
CA ALA A 66 1.08 -3.11 4.57
C ALA A 66 2.19 -2.36 3.80
N SER A 67 3.44 -2.71 4.10
CA SER A 67 4.66 -2.05 3.62
C SER A 67 4.76 -1.96 2.10
N LYS A 68 4.18 -2.91 1.37
CA LYS A 68 4.09 -2.91 -0.10
C LYS A 68 3.48 -1.63 -0.68
N ALA A 69 2.66 -0.90 0.09
CA ALA A 69 2.09 0.36 -0.36
C ALA A 69 3.16 1.44 -0.54
N LEU A 70 4.04 1.60 0.45
CA LEU A 70 5.25 2.43 0.38
C LEU A 70 6.16 2.15 1.59
N CYS A 71 7.30 1.51 1.38
CA CYS A 71 8.26 1.15 2.42
C CYS A 71 9.47 2.08 2.39
N ILE A 72 9.47 3.13 3.22
CA ILE A 72 10.53 4.13 3.35
C ILE A 72 10.87 4.29 4.84
N LYS A 73 12.14 4.35 5.21
CA LYS A 73 12.61 4.39 6.62
C LYS A 73 11.92 5.49 7.44
N ALA A 74 11.87 6.71 6.94
CA ALA A 74 11.25 7.85 7.63
C ALA A 74 9.76 7.61 7.86
N LEU A 75 9.03 7.14 6.83
CA LEU A 75 7.60 6.85 6.93
C LEU A 75 7.32 5.69 7.89
N SER A 76 8.17 4.65 7.87
CA SER A 76 8.05 3.54 8.81
C SER A 76 8.22 4.02 10.26
N LYS A 77 9.13 4.97 10.52
CA LYS A 77 9.26 5.57 11.88
C LYS A 77 8.01 6.34 12.30
N ILE A 78 7.41 7.10 11.40
CA ILE A 78 6.17 7.84 11.68
C ILE A 78 5.05 6.85 12.01
N ILE A 79 4.83 5.86 11.16
CA ILE A 79 3.78 4.84 11.28
C ILE A 79 3.97 4.02 12.57
N GLU A 80 5.22 3.63 12.89
CA GLU A 80 5.55 2.94 14.14
C GLU A 80 5.21 3.80 15.36
N SER A 81 5.50 5.10 15.32
CA SER A 81 5.22 6.01 16.42
C SER A 81 3.73 6.24 16.68
N GLU A 82 2.87 5.99 15.67
CA GLU A 82 1.42 6.01 15.80
C GLU A 82 0.84 4.63 16.21
N GLY A 83 1.68 3.66 16.60
CA GLY A 83 1.25 2.39 17.21
C GLY A 83 1.12 1.21 16.27
N PHE A 84 1.54 1.33 15.00
CA PHE A 84 1.45 0.25 14.03
C PHE A 84 2.63 -0.73 14.09
N GLY A 85 2.35 -2.00 13.75
CA GLY A 85 3.32 -2.96 13.24
C GLY A 85 3.36 -2.94 11.71
N PHE A 86 4.00 -3.97 11.12
CA PHE A 86 4.25 -4.01 9.67
C PHE A 86 3.92 -5.37 9.08
N ASP A 87 3.07 -5.37 8.06
CA ASP A 87 2.96 -6.47 7.12
C ASP A 87 4.07 -6.30 6.07
N VAL A 88 4.99 -7.26 5.99
CA VAL A 88 6.14 -7.25 5.09
C VAL A 88 6.06 -8.43 4.12
N VAL A 89 6.53 -8.24 2.88
CA VAL A 89 6.40 -9.25 1.82
C VAL A 89 7.72 -9.62 1.14
N SER A 90 8.85 -9.08 1.63
CA SER A 90 10.18 -9.39 1.08
C SER A 90 11.30 -9.12 2.10
N ALA A 91 12.48 -9.68 1.85
CA ALA A 91 13.69 -9.37 2.62
C ALA A 91 14.06 -7.88 2.55
N GLY A 92 13.79 -7.21 1.42
CA GLY A 92 14.05 -5.78 1.27
C GLY A 92 13.19 -4.92 2.19
N GLU A 93 11.90 -5.26 2.36
CA GLU A 93 11.03 -4.57 3.31
C GLU A 93 11.46 -4.84 4.75
N ILE A 94 11.79 -6.10 5.11
CA ILE A 94 12.32 -6.44 6.44
C ILE A 94 13.58 -5.64 6.72
N TYR A 95 14.54 -5.60 5.78
CA TYR A 95 15.78 -4.86 5.93
C TYR A 95 15.52 -3.36 6.14
N THR A 96 14.63 -2.76 5.36
CA THR A 96 14.29 -1.33 5.45
C THR A 96 13.75 -0.97 6.83
N ILE A 97 12.86 -1.81 7.39
CA ILE A 97 12.25 -1.59 8.71
C ILE A 97 13.30 -1.78 9.82
N LEU A 98 14.15 -2.80 9.72
CA LEU A 98 15.24 -3.02 10.68
C LEU A 98 16.27 -1.88 10.65
N ASP A 99 16.62 -1.38 9.46
CA ASP A 99 17.54 -0.24 9.32
C ASP A 99 16.94 1.06 9.87
N ALA A 100 15.61 1.20 9.83
CA ALA A 100 14.88 2.23 10.57
C ALA A 100 14.87 2.01 12.09
N LYS A 101 15.57 0.97 12.63
CA LYS A 101 15.66 0.65 14.06
C LYS A 101 14.29 0.31 14.69
N ILE A 102 13.46 -0.39 13.97
CA ILE A 102 12.18 -0.92 14.42
C ILE A 102 12.34 -2.40 14.75
N SER A 103 11.74 -2.84 15.86
CA SER A 103 11.85 -4.21 16.33
C SER A 103 11.24 -5.22 15.34
N PRO A 104 11.91 -6.36 15.07
CA PRO A 104 11.35 -7.43 14.23
C PRO A 104 10.08 -8.07 14.82
N GLU A 105 9.83 -7.94 16.11
CA GLU A 105 8.60 -8.41 16.77
C GLU A 105 7.33 -7.71 16.25
N LYS A 106 7.50 -6.50 15.70
CA LYS A 106 6.42 -5.71 15.07
C LYS A 106 6.11 -6.14 13.63
N MET A 107 6.76 -7.19 13.10
CA MET A 107 6.58 -7.63 11.72
C MET A 107 5.76 -8.92 11.63
N LEU A 108 4.92 -9.00 10.61
CA LEU A 108 4.23 -10.19 10.11
C LEU A 108 4.67 -10.41 8.66
N PHE A 109 5.26 -11.56 8.34
CA PHE A 109 5.76 -11.83 6.99
C PHE A 109 4.72 -12.55 6.14
N ASN A 110 4.19 -11.84 5.17
CA ASN A 110 3.24 -12.29 4.15
C ASN A 110 3.93 -12.61 2.81
N GLY A 111 3.14 -13.06 1.83
CA GLY A 111 3.60 -13.31 0.45
C GLY A 111 3.42 -14.78 0.04
N ASN A 112 3.07 -15.00 -1.23
CA ASN A 112 2.70 -16.30 -1.76
C ASN A 112 3.89 -17.18 -2.18
N ASN A 113 5.10 -16.64 -2.22
CA ASN A 113 6.30 -17.39 -2.63
C ASN A 113 7.55 -16.80 -1.96
N LYS A 114 7.64 -16.96 -0.66
CA LYS A 114 8.85 -16.58 0.10
C LYS A 114 10.00 -17.52 -0.26
N SER A 115 11.16 -16.97 -0.66
CA SER A 115 12.32 -17.79 -0.98
C SER A 115 12.95 -18.41 0.27
N LYS A 116 13.81 -19.41 0.08
CA LYS A 116 14.59 -20.03 1.18
C LYS A 116 15.44 -19.00 1.89
N GLU A 117 16.06 -18.13 1.12
CA GLU A 117 16.94 -17.07 1.57
C GLU A 117 16.15 -16.04 2.37
N GLU A 118 14.96 -15.65 1.92
CA GLU A 118 14.10 -14.70 2.63
C GLU A 118 13.56 -15.26 3.94
N ILE A 119 13.13 -16.52 3.96
CA ILE A 119 12.67 -17.19 5.19
C ILE A 119 13.81 -17.26 6.19
N ASN A 120 15.01 -17.69 5.76
CA ASN A 120 16.17 -17.77 6.63
C ASN A 120 16.56 -16.39 7.18
N TYR A 121 16.63 -15.38 6.30
CA TYR A 121 16.92 -14.00 6.67
C TYR A 121 15.91 -13.46 7.70
N ALA A 122 14.63 -13.67 7.48
CA ALA A 122 13.57 -13.24 8.40
C ALA A 122 13.74 -13.88 9.79
N LEU A 123 13.96 -15.21 9.85
CA LEU A 123 14.16 -15.93 11.10
C LEU A 123 15.43 -15.51 11.85
N GLU A 124 16.54 -15.32 11.14
CA GLU A 124 17.81 -14.81 11.69
C GLU A 124 17.67 -13.37 12.21
N SER A 125 16.91 -12.54 11.49
CA SER A 125 16.63 -11.16 11.87
C SER A 125 15.67 -11.01 13.05
N GLY A 126 15.04 -12.11 13.50
CA GLY A 126 14.15 -12.07 14.65
C GLY A 126 12.65 -12.00 14.32
N VAL A 127 12.25 -12.06 13.07
CA VAL A 127 10.83 -12.17 12.70
C VAL A 127 10.29 -13.52 13.15
N ARG A 128 9.11 -13.53 13.78
CA ARG A 128 8.52 -14.73 14.38
C ARG A 128 7.08 -14.99 13.95
N LYS A 129 6.44 -14.06 13.26
CA LYS A 129 5.07 -14.19 12.78
C LYS A 129 5.05 -14.30 11.27
N PHE A 130 4.38 -15.32 10.75
CA PHE A 130 4.29 -15.60 9.32
C PHE A 130 2.84 -15.90 8.93
N SER A 131 2.41 -15.31 7.83
CA SER A 131 1.21 -15.75 7.13
C SER A 131 1.64 -16.72 6.03
N VAL A 132 1.31 -17.99 6.22
CA VAL A 132 1.76 -19.10 5.37
C VAL A 132 0.78 -19.29 4.23
N ASP A 133 1.29 -19.34 3.02
CA ASP A 133 0.51 -19.31 1.79
C ASP A 133 0.40 -20.69 1.10
N ASN A 134 1.34 -21.63 1.38
CA ASN A 134 1.38 -22.91 0.73
C ASN A 134 2.18 -23.98 1.52
N PHE A 135 2.07 -25.23 1.09
CA PHE A 135 2.72 -26.39 1.75
C PHE A 135 4.25 -26.34 1.74
N TYR A 136 4.85 -25.83 0.66
CA TYR A 136 6.30 -25.73 0.56
C TYR A 136 6.87 -24.74 1.57
N GLU A 137 6.16 -23.66 1.82
CA GLU A 137 6.52 -22.67 2.83
C GLU A 137 6.49 -23.28 4.25
N LEU A 138 5.47 -24.10 4.57
CA LEU A 138 5.42 -24.86 5.83
C LEU A 138 6.67 -25.74 6.03
N GLU A 139 7.09 -26.43 4.97
CA GLU A 139 8.30 -27.25 5.00
C GLU A 139 9.55 -26.42 5.24
N LEU A 140 9.71 -25.29 4.53
CA LEU A 140 10.86 -24.41 4.66
C LEU A 140 10.92 -23.78 6.05
N LEU A 141 9.82 -23.25 6.56
CA LEU A 141 9.76 -22.68 7.91
C LEU A 141 10.15 -23.71 8.96
N ASN A 142 9.59 -24.93 8.91
CA ASN A 142 9.97 -25.98 9.85
C ASN A 142 11.43 -26.40 9.70
N LYS A 143 11.99 -26.37 8.49
CA LYS A 143 13.40 -26.71 8.24
C LYS A 143 14.33 -25.66 8.86
N PHE A 144 14.09 -24.38 8.62
CA PHE A 144 14.98 -23.28 9.01
C PHE A 144 14.75 -22.81 10.46
N ALA A 145 13.54 -22.91 11.00
CA ALA A 145 13.29 -22.58 12.40
C ALA A 145 14.14 -23.46 13.34
N SER A 146 14.70 -22.86 14.39
CA SER A 146 15.34 -23.61 15.47
C SER A 146 14.30 -24.12 16.49
N LYS A 147 14.65 -25.14 17.28
CA LYS A 147 13.73 -25.71 18.27
C LYS A 147 13.28 -24.71 19.35
N ASN A 148 14.09 -23.69 19.60
CA ASN A 148 13.85 -22.69 20.65
C ASN A 148 13.19 -21.42 20.11
N GLN A 149 12.95 -21.33 18.79
CA GLN A 149 12.23 -20.22 18.18
C GLN A 149 10.73 -20.50 18.25
N ASN A 150 9.98 -19.61 18.88
CA ASN A 150 8.53 -19.66 18.85
C ASN A 150 8.04 -19.02 17.52
N VAL A 151 7.94 -19.82 16.45
CA VAL A 151 7.46 -19.36 15.14
C VAL A 151 5.96 -19.49 15.09
N GLU A 152 5.27 -18.38 15.16
CA GLU A 152 3.82 -18.28 15.09
C GLU A 152 3.38 -18.16 13.63
N ILE A 153 2.40 -18.97 13.24
CA ILE A 153 1.90 -18.98 11.88
C ILE A 153 0.38 -18.80 11.83
N LEU A 154 -0.08 -18.09 10.80
CA LEU A 154 -1.45 -18.07 10.34
C LEU A 154 -1.51 -18.80 8.99
N LEU A 155 -2.50 -19.63 8.74
CA LEU A 155 -2.74 -20.15 7.41
C LEU A 155 -3.53 -19.12 6.61
N ARG A 156 -2.98 -18.66 5.51
CA ARG A 156 -3.70 -17.81 4.57
C ARG A 156 -4.64 -18.67 3.75
N ILE A 157 -5.91 -18.32 3.74
CA ILE A 157 -6.95 -19.05 3.01
C ILE A 157 -7.62 -18.16 1.97
N THR A 158 -8.16 -18.78 0.95
CA THR A 158 -8.96 -18.13 -0.09
C THR A 158 -10.44 -18.38 0.22
N PRO A 159 -11.17 -17.38 0.78
CA PRO A 159 -12.53 -17.60 1.30
C PRO A 159 -13.60 -17.69 0.20
N GLY A 160 -13.27 -17.46 -1.07
CA GLY A 160 -14.23 -17.52 -2.18
C GLY A 160 -15.24 -16.35 -2.20
N ILE A 161 -14.87 -15.19 -1.66
CA ILE A 161 -15.73 -13.99 -1.64
C ILE A 161 -15.48 -13.17 -2.90
N GLU A 162 -16.55 -12.82 -3.61
CA GLU A 162 -16.50 -11.87 -4.71
C GLU A 162 -16.70 -10.45 -4.16
N CYS A 163 -15.66 -9.62 -4.35
CA CYS A 163 -15.75 -8.18 -4.10
C CYS A 163 -15.88 -7.48 -5.46
N HIS A 164 -16.79 -6.53 -5.58
CA HIS A 164 -16.96 -5.72 -6.79
C HIS A 164 -15.79 -4.71 -6.92
N THR A 165 -14.62 -5.22 -7.34
CA THR A 165 -13.40 -4.44 -7.58
C THR A 165 -12.86 -4.80 -8.97
N HIS A 166 -11.82 -4.07 -9.42
CA HIS A 166 -11.17 -4.36 -10.70
C HIS A 166 -10.54 -5.77 -10.70
N ASP A 167 -10.71 -6.55 -11.77
CA ASP A 167 -10.29 -7.98 -11.87
C ASP A 167 -8.85 -8.26 -11.44
N TYR A 168 -7.93 -7.31 -11.68
CA TYR A 168 -6.51 -7.46 -11.31
C TYR A 168 -6.20 -7.26 -9.82
N ILE A 169 -7.17 -6.84 -9.00
CA ILE A 169 -6.98 -6.57 -7.57
C ILE A 169 -7.86 -7.42 -6.66
N GLN A 170 -8.62 -8.36 -7.23
CA GLN A 170 -9.39 -9.36 -6.49
C GLN A 170 -8.46 -10.47 -6.01
N THR A 171 -8.46 -10.77 -4.71
CA THR A 171 -7.63 -11.83 -4.12
C THR A 171 -8.43 -12.88 -3.35
N GLY A 172 -9.71 -12.65 -3.15
CA GLY A 172 -10.62 -13.57 -2.44
C GLY A 172 -11.28 -14.63 -3.31
N GLN A 173 -11.06 -14.62 -4.65
CA GLN A 173 -11.63 -15.59 -5.57
C GLN A 173 -10.96 -16.95 -5.44
N ILE A 174 -11.71 -18.03 -5.73
CA ILE A 174 -11.22 -19.43 -5.68
C ILE A 174 -10.03 -19.62 -6.62
N ASP A 175 -10.05 -19.04 -7.83
CA ASP A 175 -8.92 -19.05 -8.76
C ASP A 175 -7.99 -17.87 -8.48
N SER A 176 -7.22 -17.99 -7.40
CA SER A 176 -6.22 -17.00 -6.95
C SER A 176 -4.87 -17.67 -6.73
N LYS A 177 -3.78 -16.95 -7.02
CA LYS A 177 -2.42 -17.43 -6.72
C LYS A 177 -2.08 -17.43 -5.22
N PHE A 178 -2.98 -16.93 -4.35
CA PHE A 178 -2.73 -16.73 -2.94
C PHE A 178 -3.51 -17.72 -2.08
N GLY A 179 -2.85 -18.22 -1.03
CA GLY A 179 -3.46 -18.96 0.04
C GLY A 179 -3.83 -20.40 -0.28
N PHE A 180 -4.20 -21.13 0.77
CA PHE A 180 -4.76 -22.47 0.67
C PHE A 180 -6.24 -22.41 0.24
N ASP A 181 -6.66 -23.30 -0.61
CA ASP A 181 -8.07 -23.61 -0.78
C ASP A 181 -8.64 -24.25 0.49
N LEU A 182 -9.92 -24.00 0.79
CA LEU A 182 -10.57 -24.55 1.99
C LEU A 182 -10.45 -26.08 2.10
N SER A 183 -10.42 -26.80 0.98
CA SER A 183 -10.24 -28.27 0.93
C SER A 183 -8.84 -28.73 1.36
N GLN A 184 -7.84 -27.86 1.31
CA GLN A 184 -6.43 -28.17 1.64
C GLN A 184 -6.08 -27.92 3.12
N ILE A 185 -6.93 -27.23 3.85
CA ILE A 185 -6.65 -26.80 5.23
C ILE A 185 -6.42 -27.99 6.15
N ASP A 186 -7.21 -29.03 6.00
CA ASP A 186 -7.08 -30.24 6.83
C ASP A 186 -5.70 -30.86 6.69
N GLU A 187 -5.20 -31.01 5.48
CA GLU A 187 -3.84 -31.52 5.22
C GLU A 187 -2.77 -30.63 5.83
N ALA A 188 -2.92 -29.31 5.69
CA ALA A 188 -1.97 -28.36 6.28
C ALA A 188 -1.93 -28.47 7.82
N VAL A 189 -3.10 -28.55 8.47
CA VAL A 189 -3.20 -28.71 9.94
C VAL A 189 -2.59 -30.03 10.40
N GLU A 190 -2.86 -31.12 9.70
CA GLU A 190 -2.29 -32.45 10.01
C GLU A 190 -0.76 -32.46 9.86
N LEU A 191 -0.21 -31.85 8.84
CA LEU A 191 1.24 -31.69 8.68
C LEU A 191 1.86 -30.88 9.82
N ILE A 192 1.24 -29.78 10.23
CA ILE A 192 1.73 -28.96 11.35
C ILE A 192 1.69 -29.77 12.65
N GLN A 193 0.55 -30.43 12.94
CA GLN A 193 0.40 -31.19 14.16
C GLN A 193 1.31 -32.43 14.23
N ASN A 194 1.54 -33.12 13.12
CA ASN A 194 2.26 -34.39 13.11
C ASN A 194 3.74 -34.25 12.75
N LYS A 195 4.08 -33.35 11.84
CA LYS A 195 5.43 -33.27 11.25
C LYS A 195 6.17 -31.97 11.56
N TYR A 196 5.49 -30.81 11.57
CA TYR A 196 6.15 -29.51 11.64
C TYR A 196 6.11 -28.91 13.06
N LYS A 197 6.71 -29.62 14.00
CA LYS A 197 6.64 -29.34 15.47
C LYS A 197 7.34 -28.06 15.93
N LYS A 198 8.06 -27.37 15.05
CA LYS A 198 8.69 -26.08 15.35
C LYS A 198 7.75 -24.90 15.08
N LEU A 199 6.60 -25.15 14.46
CA LEU A 199 5.63 -24.15 14.09
C LEU A 199 4.43 -24.19 15.03
N LYS A 200 3.97 -23.01 15.45
CA LYS A 200 2.77 -22.83 16.27
C LYS A 200 1.68 -22.25 15.42
N LEU A 201 0.69 -23.05 15.03
CA LEU A 201 -0.51 -22.55 14.37
C LEU A 201 -1.33 -21.74 15.37
N CYS A 202 -1.63 -20.46 15.05
CA CYS A 202 -2.35 -19.54 15.91
C CYS A 202 -3.75 -19.22 15.38
N GLY A 203 -3.95 -19.27 14.07
CA GLY A 203 -5.22 -18.89 13.46
C GLY A 203 -5.20 -18.86 11.95
N LEU A 204 -6.09 -18.05 11.39
CA LEU A 204 -6.32 -17.93 9.94
C LEU A 204 -6.13 -16.49 9.47
N HIS A 205 -5.72 -16.36 8.20
CA HIS A 205 -5.61 -15.09 7.50
C HIS A 205 -6.37 -15.16 6.18
N ALA A 206 -7.05 -14.07 5.82
CA ALA A 206 -7.53 -13.84 4.47
C ALA A 206 -7.30 -12.40 4.03
N HIS A 207 -7.36 -12.16 2.73
CA HIS A 207 -7.32 -10.84 2.14
C HIS A 207 -8.16 -10.86 0.87
N ILE A 208 -9.29 -10.17 0.88
CA ILE A 208 -10.35 -10.31 -0.12
C ILE A 208 -10.23 -9.35 -1.30
N GLY A 209 -9.29 -8.42 -1.28
CA GLY A 209 -9.09 -7.51 -2.42
C GLY A 209 -8.48 -6.18 -2.05
N SER A 210 -8.61 -5.22 -2.95
CA SER A 210 -8.10 -3.86 -2.78
C SER A 210 -9.09 -2.86 -3.35
N GLN A 211 -9.16 -1.66 -2.76
CA GLN A 211 -10.09 -0.60 -3.13
C GLN A 211 -11.57 -1.03 -2.92
N ILE A 212 -11.83 -1.66 -1.78
CA ILE A 212 -13.14 -2.19 -1.38
C ILE A 212 -13.93 -1.09 -0.65
N PHE A 213 -15.14 -0.81 -1.13
CA PHE A 213 -16.07 0.15 -0.51
C PHE A 213 -17.27 -0.56 0.16
N GLU A 214 -17.51 -1.83 -0.20
CA GLU A 214 -18.61 -2.60 0.32
C GLU A 214 -18.28 -3.25 1.66
N LEU A 215 -18.86 -2.73 2.75
CA LEU A 215 -18.60 -3.20 4.12
C LEU A 215 -19.06 -4.63 4.39
N LYS A 216 -20.11 -5.10 3.68
CA LYS A 216 -20.61 -6.48 3.80
C LYS A 216 -19.59 -7.53 3.42
N SER A 217 -18.66 -7.21 2.54
CA SER A 217 -17.58 -8.12 2.14
C SER A 217 -16.70 -8.49 3.33
N TYR A 218 -16.38 -7.53 4.21
CA TYR A 218 -15.62 -7.78 5.44
C TYR A 218 -16.41 -8.58 6.47
N GLN A 219 -17.71 -8.33 6.59
CA GLN A 219 -18.57 -9.15 7.44
C GLN A 219 -18.54 -10.61 6.97
N GLY A 220 -18.74 -10.85 5.67
CA GLY A 220 -18.71 -12.20 5.08
C GLY A 220 -17.36 -12.89 5.28
N GLU A 221 -16.25 -12.16 5.11
CA GLU A 221 -14.90 -12.65 5.37
C GLU A 221 -14.73 -13.15 6.80
N ILE A 222 -15.09 -12.34 7.78
CA ILE A 222 -15.00 -12.70 9.20
C ILE A 222 -15.86 -13.93 9.51
N GLU A 223 -17.09 -13.98 9.01
CA GLU A 223 -18.01 -15.10 9.25
C GLU A 223 -17.46 -16.42 8.67
N ILE A 224 -16.84 -16.39 7.48
CA ILE A 224 -16.19 -17.57 6.87
C ILE A 224 -14.97 -17.99 7.67
N LEU A 225 -14.09 -17.04 8.03
CA LEU A 225 -12.88 -17.32 8.83
C LEU A 225 -13.25 -17.95 10.17
N VAL A 226 -14.22 -17.42 10.89
CA VAL A 226 -14.66 -17.96 12.19
C VAL A 226 -15.28 -19.34 12.03
N LYS A 227 -16.12 -19.55 11.02
CA LYS A 227 -16.72 -20.87 10.72
C LYS A 227 -15.64 -21.92 10.50
N GLU A 228 -14.62 -21.57 9.71
CA GLU A 228 -13.52 -22.49 9.41
C GLU A 228 -12.64 -22.74 10.65
N LEU A 229 -12.32 -21.71 11.41
CA LEU A 229 -11.58 -21.81 12.65
C LEU A 229 -12.28 -22.72 13.67
N ARG A 230 -13.62 -22.60 13.84
CA ARG A 230 -14.42 -23.51 14.66
C ARG A 230 -14.35 -24.96 14.19
N ARG A 231 -14.43 -25.19 12.87
CA ARG A 231 -14.32 -26.51 12.25
C ARG A 231 -12.99 -27.15 12.59
N ILE A 232 -11.90 -26.42 12.43
CA ILE A 232 -10.52 -26.86 12.72
C ILE A 232 -10.38 -27.17 14.22
N ASN A 233 -10.77 -26.25 15.08
CA ASN A 233 -10.70 -26.40 16.53
C ASN A 233 -11.42 -27.67 17.01
N LYS A 234 -12.63 -27.88 16.51
CA LYS A 234 -13.43 -29.08 16.86
C LYS A 234 -12.82 -30.37 16.34
N LYS A 235 -12.35 -30.39 15.08
CA LYS A 235 -11.82 -31.60 14.44
C LYS A 235 -10.47 -32.03 15.04
N TYR A 236 -9.61 -31.09 15.34
CA TYR A 236 -8.22 -31.34 15.74
C TYR A 236 -7.94 -31.08 17.21
N SER A 237 -8.95 -30.75 18.00
CA SER A 237 -8.81 -30.40 19.43
C SER A 237 -7.81 -29.26 19.66
N LEU A 238 -7.89 -28.22 18.84
CA LEU A 238 -7.07 -27.01 18.90
C LEU A 238 -7.85 -25.86 19.56
N ASN A 239 -7.11 -24.80 19.92
CA ASN A 239 -7.67 -23.56 20.46
C ASN A 239 -7.14 -22.36 19.62
N LEU A 240 -7.33 -22.40 18.31
CA LEU A 240 -7.00 -21.29 17.43
C LEU A 240 -7.96 -20.15 17.72
N SER A 241 -7.43 -18.93 17.87
CA SER A 241 -8.22 -17.77 18.26
C SER A 241 -7.77 -16.46 17.61
N VAL A 242 -6.82 -16.54 16.66
CA VAL A 242 -6.29 -15.38 15.95
C VAL A 242 -6.91 -15.29 14.57
N LEU A 243 -7.45 -14.13 14.23
CA LEU A 243 -7.86 -13.80 12.87
C LEU A 243 -7.00 -12.67 12.31
N ASN A 244 -6.67 -12.77 11.03
CA ASN A 244 -6.16 -11.68 10.23
C ASN A 244 -7.10 -11.48 9.04
N ILE A 245 -7.74 -10.32 8.97
CA ILE A 245 -8.69 -9.97 7.90
C ILE A 245 -8.03 -9.15 6.78
N GLY A 246 -6.68 -9.10 6.75
CA GLY A 246 -5.95 -8.36 5.74
C GLY A 246 -6.25 -6.87 5.74
N GLY A 247 -6.20 -6.29 4.55
CA GLY A 247 -6.51 -4.88 4.33
C GLY A 247 -7.59 -4.71 3.27
N GLY A 248 -7.29 -3.90 2.26
CA GLY A 248 -8.18 -3.73 1.11
C GLY A 248 -9.11 -2.54 1.19
N PHE A 249 -9.22 -1.87 2.34
CA PHE A 249 -10.05 -0.70 2.50
C PHE A 249 -9.68 0.40 1.51
N GLY A 250 -10.70 0.89 0.78
CA GLY A 250 -10.52 1.79 -0.34
C GLY A 250 -10.46 3.26 0.07
N VAL A 251 -9.92 4.08 -0.84
CA VAL A 251 -9.80 5.54 -0.69
C VAL A 251 -10.42 6.25 -1.88
N LYS A 252 -10.75 7.51 -1.70
CA LYS A 252 -11.29 8.36 -2.74
C LYS A 252 -10.17 8.89 -3.63
N TYR A 253 -10.10 8.46 -4.90
CA TYR A 253 -9.18 8.96 -5.93
C TYR A 253 -9.78 10.06 -6.78
N THR A 254 -11.10 9.99 -7.02
CA THR A 254 -11.84 10.93 -7.86
C THR A 254 -13.10 11.43 -7.14
N GLU A 255 -13.74 12.44 -7.66
CA GLU A 255 -15.00 12.97 -7.11
C GLU A 255 -16.15 11.94 -7.10
N TYR A 256 -16.07 10.93 -7.97
CA TYR A 256 -17.08 9.87 -8.09
C TYR A 256 -16.93 8.76 -7.06
N ASP A 257 -15.80 8.66 -6.39
CA ASP A 257 -15.55 7.66 -5.36
C ASP A 257 -16.19 8.06 -4.02
N CYS A 258 -16.93 7.14 -3.41
CA CYS A 258 -17.62 7.35 -2.15
C CYS A 258 -17.27 6.23 -1.14
N PRO A 259 -16.02 6.13 -0.69
CA PRO A 259 -15.66 5.15 0.34
C PRO A 259 -16.36 5.49 1.66
N PRO A 260 -16.73 4.46 2.47
CA PRO A 260 -17.10 4.69 3.85
C PRO A 260 -15.93 5.26 4.66
N SER A 261 -16.19 5.81 5.83
CA SER A 261 -15.15 6.22 6.76
C SER A 261 -14.49 5.02 7.44
N VAL A 262 -13.29 5.20 7.98
CA VAL A 262 -12.61 4.17 8.81
C VAL A 262 -13.47 3.78 10.00
N ALA A 263 -14.17 4.73 10.62
CA ALA A 263 -15.08 4.46 11.75
C ALA A 263 -16.26 3.56 11.33
N GLU A 264 -16.95 3.86 10.23
CA GLU A 264 -18.04 3.04 9.73
C GLU A 264 -17.59 1.61 9.39
N TRP A 265 -16.40 1.48 8.81
CA TRP A 265 -15.81 0.18 8.55
C TRP A 265 -15.47 -0.58 9.85
N ALA A 266 -14.84 0.09 10.80
CA ALA A 266 -14.49 -0.49 12.09
C ALA A 266 -15.74 -0.92 12.87
N ASP A 267 -16.82 -0.15 12.82
CA ASP A 267 -18.09 -0.51 13.48
C ASP A 267 -18.67 -1.82 12.92
N VAL A 268 -18.61 -2.04 11.60
CA VAL A 268 -19.04 -3.31 10.99
C VAL A 268 -18.16 -4.47 11.42
N VAL A 269 -16.82 -4.28 11.44
CA VAL A 269 -15.86 -5.29 11.90
C VAL A 269 -16.13 -5.64 13.37
N LYS A 270 -16.23 -4.64 14.25
CA LYS A 270 -16.50 -4.79 15.69
C LYS A 270 -17.84 -5.48 15.95
N ALA A 271 -18.91 -5.02 15.30
CA ALA A 271 -20.24 -5.62 15.45
C ALA A 271 -20.28 -7.07 15.00
N THR A 272 -19.49 -7.43 13.97
CA THR A 272 -19.38 -8.82 13.51
C THR A 272 -18.61 -9.66 14.51
N LEU A 273 -17.46 -9.20 15.00
CA LEU A 273 -16.62 -9.90 15.97
C LEU A 273 -17.29 -10.06 17.34
N ALA A 274 -18.11 -9.11 17.75
CA ALA A 274 -18.86 -9.19 19.02
C ALA A 274 -19.72 -10.46 19.15
N LYS A 275 -20.16 -11.05 18.02
CA LYS A 275 -20.86 -12.34 17.98
C LYS A 275 -19.96 -13.52 18.38
N TYR A 276 -18.64 -13.34 18.38
CA TYR A 276 -17.59 -14.37 18.50
C TYR A 276 -16.53 -14.04 19.56
N LYS A 277 -16.84 -13.12 20.48
CA LYS A 277 -15.91 -12.59 21.48
C LYS A 277 -15.22 -13.65 22.37
N ASP A 278 -15.87 -14.79 22.60
CA ASP A 278 -15.33 -15.87 23.40
C ASP A 278 -14.44 -16.82 22.61
N GLU A 279 -14.35 -16.64 21.29
CA GLU A 279 -13.61 -17.52 20.38
C GLU A 279 -12.42 -16.81 19.75
N ILE A 280 -12.54 -15.51 19.48
CA ILE A 280 -11.49 -14.71 18.86
C ILE A 280 -10.88 -13.80 19.90
N THR A 281 -9.59 -14.06 20.20
CA THR A 281 -8.82 -13.32 21.22
C THR A 281 -7.90 -12.28 20.61
N SER A 282 -7.65 -12.32 19.31
CA SER A 282 -6.74 -11.37 18.65
C SER A 282 -7.14 -11.16 17.19
N LEU A 283 -7.14 -9.91 16.77
CA LEU A 283 -7.44 -9.48 15.41
C LEU A 283 -6.25 -8.75 14.81
N TYR A 284 -5.83 -9.15 13.61
CA TYR A 284 -4.86 -8.42 12.78
C TYR A 284 -5.57 -7.75 11.62
N ILE A 285 -5.16 -6.53 11.30
CA ILE A 285 -5.68 -5.71 10.21
C ILE A 285 -4.49 -5.10 9.47
N GLU A 286 -4.49 -5.19 8.12
CA GLU A 286 -3.34 -4.82 7.28
C GLU A 286 -3.66 -3.64 6.33
N PRO A 287 -4.00 -2.44 6.81
CA PRO A 287 -4.21 -1.28 5.94
C PRO A 287 -2.89 -0.83 5.32
N GLY A 288 -2.91 -0.56 4.04
CA GLY A 288 -1.75 -0.02 3.32
C GLY A 288 -2.13 1.23 2.53
N ARG A 289 -2.91 1.04 1.45
CA ARG A 289 -3.40 2.13 0.61
C ARG A 289 -4.06 3.25 1.43
N SER A 290 -4.98 2.90 2.30
CA SER A 290 -5.75 3.86 3.09
C SER A 290 -4.90 4.65 4.09
N ILE A 291 -3.73 4.17 4.47
CA ILE A 291 -2.81 4.88 5.37
C ILE A 291 -2.05 5.98 4.63
N ILE A 292 -1.46 5.67 3.45
CA ILE A 292 -0.46 6.56 2.85
C ILE A 292 -0.92 7.25 1.57
N SER A 293 -1.96 6.73 0.88
CA SER A 293 -2.35 7.24 -0.44
C SER A 293 -2.65 8.72 -0.42
N THR A 294 -3.53 9.16 0.48
CA THR A 294 -4.02 10.55 0.58
C THR A 294 -2.98 11.53 1.11
N ALA A 295 -1.98 11.04 1.83
CA ALA A 295 -0.87 11.85 2.32
C ALA A 295 0.14 12.22 1.21
N GLY A 296 0.12 11.52 0.06
CA GLY A 296 1.09 11.73 -1.01
C GLY A 296 0.54 12.42 -2.24
N VAL A 297 1.33 13.34 -2.80
CA VAL A 297 1.11 13.91 -4.13
C VAL A 297 2.38 13.79 -4.97
N THR A 298 2.22 13.85 -6.30
CA THR A 298 3.36 13.94 -7.24
C THR A 298 3.28 15.22 -8.01
N LEU A 299 4.40 15.94 -8.07
CA LEU A 299 4.55 17.16 -8.85
C LEU A 299 5.27 16.88 -10.16
N TYR A 300 4.73 17.45 -11.22
CA TYR A 300 5.31 17.37 -12.56
C TYR A 300 5.46 18.76 -13.17
N THR A 301 6.55 19.00 -13.88
CA THR A 301 6.71 20.21 -14.68
C THR A 301 6.20 19.97 -16.09
N VAL A 302 5.37 20.90 -16.57
CA VAL A 302 4.93 20.93 -17.97
C VAL A 302 6.10 21.33 -18.85
N GLY A 303 6.45 20.47 -19.80
CA GLY A 303 7.47 20.75 -20.82
C GLY A 303 6.87 21.44 -22.03
N GLY A 304 6.31 20.66 -22.94
CA GLY A 304 5.74 21.15 -24.19
C GLY A 304 4.32 20.64 -24.44
N TYR A 305 3.81 20.94 -25.62
CA TYR A 305 2.52 20.44 -26.07
C TYR A 305 2.52 20.11 -27.56
N LYS A 306 1.60 19.28 -27.98
CA LYS A 306 1.34 18.95 -29.39
C LYS A 306 -0.15 19.00 -29.65
N GLN A 307 -0.56 19.85 -30.61
CA GLN A 307 -1.93 19.84 -31.15
C GLN A 307 -1.99 18.90 -32.35
N VAL A 308 -2.81 17.87 -32.27
CA VAL A 308 -3.13 17.03 -33.43
C VAL A 308 -4.23 17.75 -34.25
N PRO A 309 -4.07 17.93 -35.55
CA PRO A 309 -5.13 18.54 -36.39
C PRO A 309 -6.45 17.75 -36.26
N ASN A 310 -7.52 18.43 -35.90
CA ASN A 310 -8.85 17.83 -35.62
C ASN A 310 -8.83 16.72 -34.53
N GLY A 311 -7.85 16.71 -33.65
CA GLY A 311 -7.65 15.72 -32.62
C GLY A 311 -7.27 16.32 -31.27
N ARG A 312 -6.67 15.48 -30.42
CA ARG A 312 -6.26 15.85 -29.05
C ARG A 312 -5.18 16.90 -29.01
N LYS A 313 -5.21 17.70 -27.95
CA LYS A 313 -4.06 18.45 -27.47
C LYS A 313 -3.34 17.62 -26.41
N TYR A 314 -2.13 17.18 -26.73
CA TYR A 314 -1.22 16.54 -25.77
C TYR A 314 -0.41 17.62 -25.06
N VAL A 315 -0.27 17.49 -23.74
CA VAL A 315 0.65 18.24 -22.90
C VAL A 315 1.62 17.26 -22.27
N PHE A 316 2.92 17.51 -22.42
CA PHE A 316 3.97 16.63 -21.94
C PHE A 316 4.49 17.10 -20.60
N VAL A 317 4.75 16.14 -19.72
CA VAL A 317 5.36 16.37 -18.41
C VAL A 317 6.69 15.62 -18.29
N ASP A 318 7.51 16.01 -17.34
CA ASP A 318 8.86 15.48 -17.10
C ASP A 318 8.91 14.12 -16.39
N GLY A 319 7.77 13.57 -15.98
CA GLY A 319 7.61 12.20 -15.48
C GLY A 319 6.66 11.38 -16.37
N GLY A 320 6.06 10.33 -15.80
CA GLY A 320 5.09 9.50 -16.52
C GLY A 320 4.96 8.09 -15.92
N MET A 321 4.80 7.07 -16.79
CA MET A 321 4.52 5.70 -16.37
C MET A 321 5.62 5.05 -15.53
N ALA A 322 6.86 5.52 -15.55
CA ALA A 322 7.93 4.94 -14.74
C ALA A 322 7.85 5.38 -13.27
N ASP A 323 7.25 6.52 -12.97
CA ASP A 323 7.02 7.03 -11.61
C ASP A 323 5.55 6.96 -11.18
N ASN A 324 4.60 6.92 -12.12
CA ASN A 324 3.19 6.64 -11.87
C ASN A 324 2.68 5.56 -12.84
N PRO A 325 2.98 4.27 -12.59
CA PRO A 325 2.66 3.18 -13.53
C PRO A 325 1.17 2.80 -13.55
N ARG A 326 0.41 3.19 -12.56
CA ARG A 326 -0.95 2.68 -12.35
C ARG A 326 -1.98 3.08 -13.42
N PRO A 327 -1.94 4.29 -14.03
CA PRO A 327 -2.79 4.58 -15.17
C PRO A 327 -2.57 3.61 -16.34
N ALA A 328 -1.31 3.27 -16.64
CA ALA A 328 -0.96 2.34 -17.72
C ALA A 328 -1.30 0.88 -17.39
N LEU A 329 -1.11 0.43 -16.13
CA LEU A 329 -1.30 -0.95 -15.71
C LEU A 329 -2.76 -1.31 -15.40
N TYR A 330 -3.51 -0.36 -14.82
CA TYR A 330 -4.83 -0.63 -14.23
C TYR A 330 -5.92 0.35 -14.70
N ASP A 331 -5.62 1.22 -15.67
CA ASP A 331 -6.50 2.34 -16.04
C ASP A 331 -6.91 3.20 -14.82
N ALA A 332 -6.01 3.26 -13.81
CA ALA A 332 -6.29 3.95 -12.55
C ALA A 332 -6.50 5.43 -12.79
N LYS A 333 -7.59 5.96 -12.23
CA LYS A 333 -7.92 7.37 -12.32
C LYS A 333 -7.37 8.11 -11.12
N TYR A 334 -6.90 9.33 -11.35
CA TYR A 334 -6.40 10.25 -10.33
C TYR A 334 -7.01 11.63 -10.52
N THR A 335 -6.96 12.44 -9.49
CA THR A 335 -7.25 13.88 -9.58
C THR A 335 -5.95 14.64 -9.82
N VAL A 336 -5.97 15.60 -10.73
CA VAL A 336 -4.85 16.50 -11.03
C VAL A 336 -5.29 17.94 -11.03
N GLU A 337 -4.46 18.84 -10.53
CA GLU A 337 -4.67 20.28 -10.56
C GLU A 337 -3.40 21.03 -10.99
N LEU A 338 -3.58 22.21 -11.55
CA LEU A 338 -2.49 23.16 -11.75
C LEU A 338 -2.11 23.78 -10.41
N ALA A 339 -0.85 23.60 -9.96
CA ALA A 339 -0.36 24.09 -8.70
C ALA A 339 -0.13 25.63 -8.70
N ASN A 340 0.25 26.17 -9.84
CA ASN A 340 0.41 27.63 -10.03
C ASN A 340 -0.93 28.37 -9.89
N ASN A 341 -0.87 29.64 -9.50
CA ASN A 341 -2.05 30.50 -9.55
C ASN A 341 -2.61 30.61 -10.98
N HIS A 342 -3.87 30.23 -11.16
CA HIS A 342 -4.51 30.14 -12.46
C HIS A 342 -5.88 30.85 -12.56
N GLN A 343 -6.28 31.63 -11.59
CA GLN A 343 -7.63 32.21 -11.46
C GLN A 343 -8.16 32.95 -12.71
N LYS A 344 -7.25 33.45 -13.55
CA LYS A 344 -7.61 34.19 -14.80
C LYS A 344 -7.44 33.35 -16.07
N ARG A 345 -7.05 32.08 -15.97
CA ARG A 345 -6.83 31.22 -17.15
C ARG A 345 -8.13 30.59 -17.65
N LYS A 346 -8.34 30.62 -18.96
CA LYS A 346 -9.41 29.84 -19.59
C LYS A 346 -9.14 28.36 -19.39
N LYS A 347 -10.20 27.56 -19.33
CA LYS A 347 -10.11 26.11 -19.30
C LYS A 347 -9.97 25.54 -20.72
N GLU A 348 -9.29 24.41 -20.83
CA GLU A 348 -9.15 23.65 -22.07
C GLU A 348 -9.13 22.15 -21.77
N ILE A 349 -9.49 21.32 -22.75
CA ILE A 349 -9.41 19.87 -22.68
C ILE A 349 -8.05 19.43 -23.20
N VAL A 350 -7.33 18.67 -22.37
CA VAL A 350 -5.98 18.17 -22.67
C VAL A 350 -5.82 16.70 -22.30
N THR A 351 -4.87 16.04 -22.94
CA THR A 351 -4.35 14.75 -22.57
C THR A 351 -2.94 14.93 -22.02
N ILE A 352 -2.69 14.55 -20.75
CA ILE A 352 -1.37 14.64 -20.14
C ILE A 352 -0.61 13.35 -20.45
N ALA A 353 0.50 13.48 -21.14
CA ALA A 353 1.40 12.38 -21.49
C ALA A 353 2.76 12.56 -20.81
N GLY A 354 3.38 11.46 -20.45
CA GLY A 354 4.72 11.46 -19.88
C GLY A 354 5.82 11.62 -20.94
N ARG A 355 7.05 11.51 -20.47
CA ARG A 355 8.27 11.65 -21.28
C ARG A 355 8.81 10.33 -21.87
N PHE A 356 8.21 9.20 -21.50
CA PHE A 356 8.76 7.88 -21.83
C PHE A 356 8.44 7.47 -23.27
N CYS A 357 9.38 6.75 -23.90
CA CYS A 357 9.23 6.24 -25.27
C CYS A 357 8.30 5.03 -25.31
N GLU A 358 7.04 5.22 -24.88
CA GLU A 358 5.98 4.23 -24.84
C GLU A 358 4.63 4.89 -25.17
N SER A 359 3.88 4.29 -26.08
CA SER A 359 2.57 4.84 -26.51
C SER A 359 1.55 4.88 -25.39
N GLY A 360 1.67 3.98 -24.41
CA GLY A 360 0.80 3.89 -23.22
C GLY A 360 1.15 4.87 -22.11
N ASP A 361 2.18 5.72 -22.28
CA ASP A 361 2.59 6.71 -21.27
C ASP A 361 1.63 7.92 -21.25
N ILE A 362 0.39 7.65 -20.85
CA ILE A 362 -0.69 8.62 -20.72
C ILE A 362 -1.14 8.63 -19.27
N LEU A 363 -0.91 9.75 -18.59
CA LEU A 363 -1.32 9.91 -17.19
C LEU A 363 -2.79 10.31 -17.06
N PHE A 364 -3.26 11.20 -17.94
CA PHE A 364 -4.65 11.68 -17.94
C PHE A 364 -5.14 11.86 -19.37
N LYS A 365 -6.33 11.37 -19.65
CA LYS A 365 -6.92 11.41 -20.99
C LYS A 365 -8.15 12.31 -21.02
N ASP A 366 -8.11 13.30 -21.92
CA ASP A 366 -9.23 14.19 -22.23
C ASP A 366 -9.83 14.87 -20.97
N ILE A 367 -8.98 15.47 -20.12
CA ILE A 367 -9.37 16.16 -18.89
C ILE A 367 -9.45 17.68 -19.09
N GLU A 368 -10.32 18.35 -18.34
CA GLU A 368 -10.45 19.80 -18.34
C GLU A 368 -9.51 20.44 -17.31
N LEU A 369 -8.56 21.23 -17.76
CA LEU A 369 -7.64 21.99 -16.93
C LEU A 369 -7.59 23.48 -17.35
N PRO A 370 -7.12 24.39 -16.46
CA PRO A 370 -6.71 25.72 -16.90
C PRO A 370 -5.65 25.62 -17.98
N GLN A 371 -5.68 26.51 -18.98
CA GLN A 371 -4.71 26.53 -20.08
C GLN A 371 -3.27 26.45 -19.54
N LEU A 372 -2.57 25.36 -19.92
CA LEU A 372 -1.22 25.04 -19.44
C LEU A 372 -0.16 25.73 -20.30
N LYS A 373 0.96 26.08 -19.67
CA LYS A 373 2.15 26.68 -20.29
C LYS A 373 3.39 25.88 -19.88
N PRO A 374 4.48 25.95 -20.66
CA PRO A 374 5.77 25.47 -20.18
C PRO A 374 6.11 26.03 -18.79
N ASP A 375 6.78 25.22 -17.97
CA ASP A 375 7.17 25.50 -16.57
C ASP A 375 5.99 25.60 -15.57
N ASP A 376 4.75 25.34 -15.99
CA ASP A 376 3.65 25.12 -15.05
C ASP A 376 3.85 23.81 -14.27
N ILE A 377 3.44 23.83 -13.00
CA ILE A 377 3.52 22.67 -12.12
C ILE A 377 2.14 22.02 -11.98
N LEU A 378 2.05 20.75 -12.35
CA LEU A 378 0.88 19.90 -12.09
C LEU A 378 1.05 19.16 -10.78
N CYS A 379 0.00 19.11 -9.97
CA CYS A 379 -0.10 18.33 -8.75
C CYS A 379 -1.07 17.17 -8.96
N VAL A 380 -0.57 15.94 -8.90
CA VAL A 380 -1.37 14.71 -8.95
C VAL A 380 -1.58 14.22 -7.53
N TYR A 381 -2.85 14.11 -7.11
CA TYR A 381 -3.22 13.72 -5.76
C TYR A 381 -3.23 12.21 -5.55
N ASN A 382 -3.16 11.77 -4.29
CA ASN A 382 -3.30 10.37 -3.85
C ASN A 382 -2.25 9.43 -4.42
N THR A 383 -1.03 9.92 -4.64
CA THR A 383 0.09 9.14 -5.17
C THR A 383 0.99 8.55 -4.09
N GLY A 384 0.62 8.63 -2.80
CA GLY A 384 1.41 8.06 -1.71
C GLY A 384 1.52 6.53 -1.75
N ALA A 385 0.53 5.82 -2.32
CA ALA A 385 0.51 4.37 -2.35
C ALA A 385 0.71 3.81 -3.76
N TYR A 386 1.59 2.83 -3.91
CA TYR A 386 1.82 2.06 -5.15
C TYR A 386 2.31 2.89 -6.35
N ASN A 387 2.85 4.08 -6.13
CA ASN A 387 3.52 4.89 -7.13
C ASN A 387 5.05 4.71 -7.01
N TYR A 388 5.68 5.33 -6.02
CA TYR A 388 7.12 5.16 -5.81
C TYR A 388 7.52 3.69 -5.58
N SER A 389 6.75 2.92 -4.81
CA SER A 389 7.02 1.49 -4.57
C SER A 389 7.00 0.62 -5.84
N MET A 390 6.35 1.08 -6.91
CA MET A 390 6.30 0.41 -8.21
C MET A 390 7.11 1.15 -9.29
N ALA A 391 7.82 2.23 -8.91
CA ALA A 391 8.61 3.00 -9.85
C ALA A 391 9.76 2.18 -10.45
N SER A 392 10.12 2.50 -11.68
CA SER A 392 11.16 1.82 -12.45
C SER A 392 12.13 2.81 -13.10
N ASN A 393 13.25 2.30 -13.60
CA ASN A 393 14.21 3.07 -14.37
C ASN A 393 13.98 2.88 -15.89
N TYR A 394 12.73 2.83 -16.34
CA TYR A 394 12.41 2.72 -17.76
C TYR A 394 13.09 3.88 -18.54
N ASN A 395 13.62 3.59 -19.72
CA ASN A 395 14.49 4.46 -20.52
C ASN A 395 15.74 4.99 -19.78
N LYS A 396 16.20 4.30 -18.70
CA LYS A 396 17.31 4.74 -17.85
C LYS A 396 17.08 6.13 -17.21
N VAL A 397 15.83 6.45 -16.91
CA VAL A 397 15.47 7.67 -16.16
C VAL A 397 15.57 7.38 -14.66
N GLU A 398 16.12 8.34 -13.93
CA GLU A 398 16.30 8.29 -12.47
C GLU A 398 14.93 8.31 -11.77
N LYS A 399 14.77 7.50 -10.73
CA LYS A 399 13.60 7.60 -9.85
C LYS A 399 13.58 8.96 -9.16
N PRO A 400 12.37 9.57 -9.07
CA PRO A 400 12.21 10.87 -8.42
C PRO A 400 12.60 10.83 -6.95
N GLN A 401 13.01 11.98 -6.42
CA GLN A 401 13.16 12.13 -4.98
C GLN A 401 11.81 12.29 -4.29
N MET A 402 11.82 12.15 -2.95
CA MET A 402 10.66 12.30 -2.09
C MET A 402 10.99 13.24 -0.93
N VAL A 403 10.09 14.18 -0.67
CA VAL A 403 10.16 15.06 0.48
C VAL A 403 8.99 14.84 1.43
N LEU A 404 9.27 14.96 2.72
CA LEU A 404 8.27 15.00 3.79
C LEU A 404 8.03 16.47 4.16
N VAL A 405 6.77 16.89 4.24
CA VAL A 405 6.40 18.25 4.60
C VAL A 405 5.56 18.29 5.86
N ASN A 406 5.86 19.24 6.74
CA ASN A 406 5.11 19.51 7.96
C ASN A 406 5.39 20.91 8.48
N ASN A 407 4.36 21.65 8.89
CA ASN A 407 4.50 22.99 9.51
C ASN A 407 5.41 23.95 8.73
N SER A 408 5.25 24.01 7.41
CA SER A 408 6.05 24.83 6.49
C SER A 408 7.54 24.45 6.40
N GLN A 409 7.90 23.25 6.87
CA GLN A 409 9.23 22.66 6.70
C GLN A 409 9.16 21.50 5.68
N SER A 410 10.27 21.27 5.01
CA SER A 410 10.41 20.17 4.05
C SER A 410 11.76 19.48 4.22
N ASP A 411 11.73 18.15 4.31
CA ASP A 411 12.90 17.31 4.48
C ASP A 411 12.98 16.25 3.37
N ILE A 412 14.15 16.03 2.79
CA ILE A 412 14.36 14.95 1.83
C ILE A 412 14.36 13.62 2.59
N ILE A 413 13.43 12.73 2.25
CA ILE A 413 13.36 11.37 2.81
C ILE A 413 13.80 10.29 1.82
N VAL A 414 13.85 10.62 0.52
CA VAL A 414 14.48 9.81 -0.52
C VAL A 414 15.17 10.75 -1.50
N TYR A 415 16.45 10.56 -1.71
CA TYR A 415 17.21 11.32 -2.72
C TYR A 415 16.87 10.81 -4.13
N ARG A 416 16.89 11.71 -5.12
CA ARG A 416 16.86 11.35 -6.54
C ARG A 416 18.06 10.46 -6.85
N GLU A 417 17.85 9.40 -7.63
CA GLU A 417 18.96 8.59 -8.11
C GLU A 417 19.90 9.43 -9.00
N ARG A 418 21.18 9.09 -8.97
CA ARG A 418 22.18 9.70 -9.84
C ARG A 418 22.44 8.81 -11.04
N LEU A 419 22.95 9.39 -12.12
CA LEU A 419 23.25 8.65 -13.36
C LEU A 419 24.27 7.52 -13.13
N ASP A 420 25.25 7.71 -12.24
CA ASP A 420 26.22 6.68 -11.89
C ASP A 420 25.58 5.50 -11.11
N GLU A 421 24.55 5.75 -10.32
CA GLU A 421 23.80 4.71 -9.60
C GLU A 421 23.00 3.82 -10.54
N LEU A 422 22.52 4.34 -11.69
CA LEU A 422 21.79 3.57 -12.69
C LEU A 422 22.60 2.45 -13.34
N VAL A 423 23.92 2.55 -13.31
CA VAL A 423 24.83 1.58 -13.94
C VAL A 423 25.74 0.88 -12.93
N MET A 424 25.61 1.19 -11.64
CA MET A 424 26.48 0.72 -10.57
C MET A 424 26.58 -0.82 -10.48
N THR A 425 25.51 -1.53 -10.85
CA THR A 425 25.45 -3.00 -10.84
C THR A 425 25.78 -3.63 -12.19
N GLU A 426 26.08 -2.83 -13.22
CA GLU A 426 26.44 -3.34 -14.55
C GLU A 426 27.93 -3.65 -14.63
N ASN A 427 28.27 -4.70 -15.34
CA ASN A 427 29.67 -5.11 -15.55
C ASN A 427 29.91 -5.39 -17.03
N ILE A 428 31.09 -4.99 -17.52
CA ILE A 428 31.60 -5.36 -18.86
C ILE A 428 32.51 -6.56 -18.67
N PRO A 429 32.18 -7.73 -19.21
CA PRO A 429 33.04 -8.90 -19.12
C PRO A 429 34.42 -8.66 -19.80
N ASP A 430 35.49 -9.20 -19.22
CA ASP A 430 36.89 -9.01 -19.72
C ASP A 430 37.10 -9.44 -21.18
N ARG A 431 36.19 -10.27 -21.74
CA ARG A 431 36.23 -10.76 -23.13
C ARG A 431 35.68 -9.74 -24.15
N LEU A 432 35.09 -8.63 -23.74
CA LEU A 432 34.55 -7.57 -24.59
C LEU A 432 35.48 -6.37 -24.64
#